data_73b95dd2aa43683ed1b7f9485c337e9d
#
_entry.id   73b95dd2aa43683ed1b7f9485c337e9d
#
_cell.length_a   1.000
_cell.length_b   1.000
_cell.length_c   1.000
_cell.angle_alpha   90.00
_cell.angle_beta   90.00
_cell.angle_gamma   90.00
#
_symmetry.space_group_name_H-M   'P 1'
#
loop_
_entity.id
_entity.type
_entity.pdbx_description
1 polymer ?
#
loop_
_entity_poly.entity_id
_entity_poly.type
_entity_poly.pdbx_seq_one_letter_code
_entity_poly.pdbx_strand_id
1 'polypeptide(L)'
;LTIETLRETMAVNFEGSVAVWKAIQPHLSDDARMVVVGSQLGTRGSPHGADYSASKAALAVWARSLAQQVGPEGKRVNVLAPGYVDTAILAGDSQQKRAQRENEVPLKRVGTPEDMASTISFLVSEDSAYITGSIIHVNGGLYLP
;
A
#
# COMPACT_ATOMS: atom_id res chain seq x y z
N LEU A 1 -21.73 -0.02 5.75
CA LEU A 1 -20.91 -1.22 5.96
C LEU A 1 -21.79 -2.38 6.37
N THR A 2 -21.78 -3.48 5.61
CA THR A 2 -22.38 -4.76 5.96
C THR A 2 -21.30 -5.81 6.21
N ILE A 3 -21.66 -6.96 6.79
CA ILE A 3 -20.72 -8.07 6.97
C ILE A 3 -20.31 -8.65 5.61
N GLU A 4 -21.23 -8.67 4.64
CA GLU A 4 -20.96 -9.12 3.26
C GLU A 4 -19.90 -8.24 2.59
N THR A 5 -20.07 -6.92 2.59
CA THR A 5 -19.08 -5.99 1.99
C THR A 5 -17.74 -6.06 2.70
N LEU A 6 -17.70 -6.23 4.03
CA LEU A 6 -16.47 -6.46 4.76
C LEU A 6 -15.75 -7.73 4.29
N ARG A 7 -16.48 -8.85 4.16
CA ARG A 7 -15.92 -10.14 3.72
C ARG A 7 -15.35 -10.05 2.31
N GLU A 8 -16.11 -9.45 1.38
CA GLU A 8 -15.66 -9.26 0.00
C GLU A 8 -14.38 -8.41 -0.08
N THR A 9 -14.35 -7.29 0.66
CA THR A 9 -13.17 -6.42 0.71
C THR A 9 -11.95 -7.13 1.30
N MET A 10 -12.13 -7.90 2.38
CA MET A 10 -11.07 -8.69 2.99
C MET A 10 -10.59 -9.81 2.07
N ALA A 11 -11.50 -10.52 1.41
CA ALA A 11 -11.16 -11.59 0.49
C ALA A 11 -10.27 -11.09 -0.66
N VAL A 12 -10.61 -9.95 -1.26
CA VAL A 12 -9.84 -9.37 -2.37
C VAL A 12 -8.52 -8.76 -1.87
N ASN A 13 -8.59 -7.85 -0.91
CA ASN A 13 -7.43 -7.01 -0.55
C ASN A 13 -6.42 -7.74 0.34
N PHE A 14 -6.88 -8.63 1.22
CA PHE A 14 -6.02 -9.30 2.18
C PHE A 14 -5.79 -10.77 1.82
N GLU A 15 -6.84 -11.59 1.75
CA GLU A 15 -6.70 -13.03 1.50
C GLU A 15 -6.09 -13.31 0.12
N GLY A 16 -6.47 -12.53 -0.91
CA GLY A 16 -5.84 -12.59 -2.22
C GLY A 16 -4.33 -12.35 -2.19
N SER A 17 -3.88 -11.37 -1.40
CA SER A 17 -2.44 -11.10 -1.21
C SER A 17 -1.72 -12.25 -0.49
N VAL A 18 -2.36 -12.86 0.51
CA VAL A 18 -1.85 -14.04 1.21
C VAL A 18 -1.78 -15.25 0.27
N ALA A 19 -2.78 -15.43 -0.60
CA ALA A 19 -2.80 -16.51 -1.58
C ALA A 19 -1.65 -16.35 -2.60
N VAL A 20 -1.43 -15.14 -3.11
CA VAL A 20 -0.30 -14.83 -3.99
C VAL A 20 1.02 -15.14 -3.29
N TRP A 21 1.20 -14.67 -2.05
CA TRP A 21 2.40 -14.96 -1.26
C TRP A 21 2.65 -16.46 -1.14
N LYS A 22 1.65 -17.25 -0.76
CA LYS A 22 1.79 -18.71 -0.65
C LYS A 22 2.20 -19.38 -1.95
N ALA A 23 1.69 -18.87 -3.07
CA ALA A 23 2.02 -19.40 -4.38
C ALA A 23 3.46 -19.09 -4.81
N ILE A 24 3.97 -17.86 -4.52
CA ILE A 24 5.29 -17.44 -4.95
C ILE A 24 6.41 -17.81 -3.97
N GLN A 25 6.10 -17.99 -2.69
CA GLN A 25 7.09 -18.24 -1.63
C GLN A 25 8.09 -19.37 -1.97
N PRO A 26 7.69 -20.54 -2.53
CA PRO A 26 8.62 -21.61 -2.88
C PRO A 26 9.57 -21.26 -4.02
N HIS A 27 9.32 -20.17 -4.74
CA HIS A 27 10.05 -19.76 -5.95
C HIS A 27 10.85 -18.47 -5.76
N LEU A 28 10.91 -17.95 -4.53
CA LEU A 28 11.65 -16.72 -4.24
C LEU A 28 13.16 -16.95 -4.36
N SER A 29 13.85 -15.97 -4.96
CA SER A 29 15.30 -15.90 -4.91
C SER A 29 15.81 -15.61 -3.49
N ASP A 30 17.09 -15.85 -3.24
CA ASP A 30 17.70 -15.62 -1.92
C ASP A 30 17.71 -14.13 -1.54
N ASP A 31 17.71 -13.23 -2.54
CA ASP A 31 17.67 -11.78 -2.37
C ASP A 31 16.28 -11.17 -2.66
N ALA A 32 15.22 -11.94 -2.56
CA ALA A 32 13.88 -11.51 -2.93
C ALA A 32 13.45 -10.24 -2.20
N ARG A 33 12.83 -9.33 -2.96
CA ARG A 33 12.35 -8.03 -2.47
C ARG A 33 10.91 -7.85 -2.86
N MET A 34 10.05 -7.66 -1.87
CA MET A 34 8.62 -7.52 -2.07
C MET A 34 8.13 -6.16 -1.60
N VAL A 35 7.29 -5.55 -2.41
CA VAL A 35 6.54 -4.35 -2.03
C VAL A 35 5.05 -4.67 -2.07
N VAL A 36 4.41 -4.49 -0.93
CA VAL A 36 2.97 -4.66 -0.78
C VAL A 36 2.29 -3.30 -0.93
N VAL A 37 1.32 -3.19 -1.82
CA VAL A 37 0.59 -1.93 -2.03
C VAL A 37 -0.54 -1.81 -1.02
N GLY A 38 -0.26 -1.06 0.04
CA GLY A 38 -1.19 -0.70 1.10
C GLY A 38 -2.06 0.51 0.74
N SER A 39 -2.30 1.35 1.72
CA SER A 39 -2.93 2.67 1.61
C SER A 39 -2.64 3.48 2.87
N GLN A 40 -2.56 4.79 2.78
CA GLN A 40 -2.57 5.67 3.96
C GLN A 40 -3.82 5.45 4.85
N LEU A 41 -4.94 5.02 4.25
CA LEU A 41 -6.17 4.72 4.99
C LEU A 41 -6.04 3.50 5.89
N GLY A 42 -5.11 2.59 5.61
CA GLY A 42 -4.77 1.47 6.51
C GLY A 42 -4.09 1.92 7.81
N THR A 43 -3.54 3.14 7.85
CA THR A 43 -2.95 3.74 9.07
C THR A 43 -3.89 4.78 9.68
N ARG A 44 -4.44 5.66 8.84
CA ARG A 44 -5.27 6.79 9.28
C ARG A 44 -6.72 6.38 9.59
N GLY A 45 -7.25 5.37 8.90
CA GLY A 45 -8.68 5.08 8.83
C GLY A 45 -9.44 6.00 7.85
N SER A 46 -10.72 5.71 7.64
CA SER A 46 -11.64 6.50 6.82
C SER A 46 -13.06 6.45 7.37
N PRO A 47 -13.76 7.58 7.50
CA PRO A 47 -15.16 7.59 7.93
C PRO A 47 -16.11 6.97 6.89
N HIS A 48 -15.68 6.81 5.64
CA HIS A 48 -16.50 6.34 4.52
C HIS A 48 -16.04 5.00 3.92
N GLY A 49 -15.07 4.30 4.53
CA GLY A 49 -14.51 3.06 4.01
C GLY A 49 -13.79 2.29 5.12
N ALA A 50 -14.52 1.94 6.18
CA ALA A 50 -13.95 1.24 7.33
C ALA A 50 -13.48 -0.17 6.97
N ASP A 51 -14.19 -0.86 6.09
CA ASP A 51 -13.83 -2.18 5.52
C ASP A 51 -12.53 -2.10 4.72
N TYR A 52 -12.43 -1.13 3.80
CA TYR A 52 -11.22 -0.91 3.03
C TYR A 52 -10.03 -0.56 3.94
N SER A 53 -10.24 0.36 4.88
CA SER A 53 -9.20 0.76 5.84
C SER A 53 -8.72 -0.42 6.68
N ALA A 54 -9.66 -1.23 7.19
CA ALA A 54 -9.35 -2.44 7.96
C ALA A 54 -8.56 -3.46 7.12
N SER A 55 -8.96 -3.67 5.86
CA SER A 55 -8.25 -4.61 4.96
C SER A 55 -6.83 -4.16 4.66
N LYS A 56 -6.60 -2.85 4.46
CA LYS A 56 -5.27 -2.29 4.21
C LYS A 56 -4.42 -2.23 5.48
N ALA A 57 -5.02 -2.07 6.66
CA ALA A 57 -4.33 -2.22 7.94
C ALA A 57 -3.87 -3.66 8.18
N ALA A 58 -4.76 -4.64 7.97
CA ALA A 58 -4.43 -6.06 8.06
C ALA A 58 -3.26 -6.41 7.13
N LEU A 59 -3.32 -5.96 5.88
CA LEU A 59 -2.27 -6.17 4.87
C LEU A 59 -0.92 -5.57 5.32
N ALA A 60 -0.92 -4.36 5.88
CA ALA A 60 0.30 -3.70 6.32
C ALA A 60 0.95 -4.41 7.51
N VAL A 61 0.16 -4.84 8.50
CA VAL A 61 0.68 -5.59 9.66
C VAL A 61 1.15 -6.98 9.26
N TRP A 62 0.45 -7.66 8.38
CA TRP A 62 0.88 -8.94 7.81
C TRP A 62 2.22 -8.82 7.08
N ALA A 63 2.39 -7.79 6.25
CA ALA A 63 3.66 -7.55 5.55
C ALA A 63 4.84 -7.32 6.53
N ARG A 64 4.61 -6.64 7.65
CA ARG A 64 5.61 -6.50 8.73
C ARG A 64 5.97 -7.85 9.36
N SER A 65 4.99 -8.72 9.56
CA SER A 65 5.23 -10.07 10.08
C SER A 65 6.04 -10.89 9.08
N LEU A 66 5.74 -10.80 7.79
CA LEU A 66 6.54 -11.43 6.74
C LEU A 66 7.99 -10.92 6.73
N ALA A 67 8.19 -9.62 6.85
CA ALA A 67 9.53 -9.02 6.89
C ALA A 67 10.38 -9.62 8.01
N GLN A 68 9.78 -9.89 9.18
CA GLN A 68 10.47 -10.54 10.30
C GLN A 68 10.75 -12.03 10.02
N GLN A 69 9.84 -12.73 9.33
CA GLN A 69 10.00 -14.14 8.99
C GLN A 69 11.10 -14.37 7.95
N VAL A 70 11.16 -13.54 6.92
CA VAL A 70 12.09 -13.75 5.79
C VAL A 70 13.38 -12.95 5.91
N GLY A 71 13.44 -11.98 6.83
CA GLY A 71 14.61 -11.15 7.07
C GLY A 71 15.90 -11.92 7.40
N PRO A 72 15.85 -12.98 8.26
CA PRO A 72 17.01 -13.83 8.52
C PRO A 72 17.61 -14.51 7.27
N GLU A 73 16.80 -14.63 6.20
CA GLU A 73 17.23 -15.18 4.91
C GLU A 73 17.74 -14.10 3.93
N GLY A 74 17.86 -12.85 4.37
CA GLY A 74 18.29 -11.73 3.53
C GLY A 74 17.20 -11.12 2.65
N LYS A 75 15.97 -11.62 2.72
CA LYS A 75 14.83 -11.15 1.94
C LYS A 75 14.17 -9.94 2.60
N ARG A 76 13.56 -9.05 1.80
CA ARG A 76 12.97 -7.82 2.29
C ARG A 76 11.50 -7.67 1.87
N VAL A 77 10.68 -7.15 2.77
CA VAL A 77 9.26 -6.87 2.54
C VAL A 77 8.94 -5.48 3.07
N ASN A 78 8.43 -4.61 2.22
CA ASN A 78 8.01 -3.26 2.61
C ASN A 78 6.59 -2.97 2.11
N VAL A 79 5.97 -1.95 2.67
CA VAL A 79 4.63 -1.50 2.29
C VAL A 79 4.73 -0.12 1.66
N LEU A 80 4.19 0.04 0.46
CA LEU A 80 3.90 1.33 -0.12
C LEU A 80 2.50 1.76 0.33
N ALA A 81 2.34 2.93 0.90
CA ALA A 81 1.06 3.47 1.35
C ALA A 81 0.70 4.74 0.55
N PRO A 82 0.02 4.60 -0.60
CA PRO A 82 -0.39 5.74 -1.42
C PRO A 82 -1.42 6.64 -0.73
N GLY A 83 -1.40 7.93 -1.13
CA GLY A 83 -2.49 8.87 -0.95
C GLY A 83 -3.48 8.83 -2.13
N TYR A 84 -3.90 10.02 -2.61
CA TYR A 84 -4.63 10.14 -3.86
C TYR A 84 -3.69 9.95 -5.04
N VAL A 85 -4.00 9.02 -5.94
CA VAL A 85 -3.23 8.72 -7.15
C VAL A 85 -4.14 8.77 -8.37
N ASP A 86 -3.71 9.44 -9.42
CA ASP A 86 -4.43 9.59 -10.68
C ASP A 86 -4.48 8.25 -11.43
N THR A 87 -5.53 7.51 -11.17
CA THR A 87 -5.80 6.19 -11.74
C THR A 87 -7.27 6.09 -12.14
N ALA A 88 -7.67 4.97 -12.72
CA ALA A 88 -9.07 4.70 -13.05
C ALA A 88 -10.04 4.91 -11.87
N ILE A 89 -9.56 4.77 -10.63
CA ILE A 89 -10.36 4.99 -9.41
C ILE A 89 -10.81 6.46 -9.31
N LEU A 90 -9.97 7.42 -9.74
CA LEU A 90 -10.29 8.85 -9.71
C LEU A 90 -10.84 9.36 -11.07
N ALA A 91 -10.89 8.53 -12.09
CA ALA A 91 -11.34 8.95 -13.44
C ALA A 91 -12.80 9.44 -13.47
N GLY A 92 -13.63 9.03 -12.51
CA GLY A 92 -15.01 9.49 -12.34
C GLY A 92 -15.18 10.76 -11.51
N ASP A 93 -14.10 11.32 -10.96
CA ASP A 93 -14.19 12.55 -10.17
C ASP A 93 -14.53 13.76 -11.07
N SER A 94 -15.47 14.58 -10.63
CA SER A 94 -15.72 15.89 -11.27
C SER A 94 -14.48 16.79 -11.10
N GLN A 95 -14.37 17.80 -11.98
CA GLN A 95 -13.30 18.80 -11.89
C GLN A 95 -13.24 19.47 -10.50
N GLN A 96 -14.42 19.77 -9.93
CA GLN A 96 -14.50 20.34 -8.58
C GLN A 96 -13.96 19.39 -7.50
N LYS A 97 -14.30 18.10 -7.58
CA LYS A 97 -13.83 17.09 -6.64
C LYS A 97 -12.32 16.85 -6.78
N ARG A 98 -11.79 16.87 -8.00
CA ARG A 98 -10.35 16.80 -8.26
C ARG A 98 -9.62 17.99 -7.63
N ALA A 99 -10.09 19.20 -7.87
CA ALA A 99 -9.52 20.41 -7.28
C ALA A 99 -9.58 20.39 -5.75
N GLN A 100 -10.66 19.86 -5.17
CA GLN A 100 -10.74 19.65 -3.72
C GLN A 100 -9.63 18.72 -3.21
N ARG A 101 -9.44 17.55 -3.86
CA ARG A 101 -8.38 16.60 -3.48
C ARG A 101 -6.99 17.22 -3.58
N GLU A 102 -6.72 17.97 -4.64
CA GLU A 102 -5.45 18.68 -4.83
C GLU A 102 -5.21 19.72 -3.73
N ASN A 103 -6.26 20.43 -3.32
CA ASN A 103 -6.18 21.40 -2.22
C ASN A 103 -5.92 20.76 -0.85
N GLU A 104 -6.42 19.54 -0.62
CA GLU A 104 -6.18 18.78 0.62
C GLU A 104 -4.72 18.31 0.73
N VAL A 105 -4.06 18.07 -0.40
CA VAL A 105 -2.67 17.60 -0.44
C VAL A 105 -1.71 18.77 -0.24
N PRO A 106 -0.76 18.73 0.72
CA PRO A 106 0.24 19.78 0.88
C PRO A 106 1.03 20.10 -0.39
N LEU A 107 1.40 19.10 -1.20
CA LEU A 107 2.08 19.29 -2.49
C LEU A 107 1.17 19.82 -3.61
N LYS A 108 -0.11 20.12 -3.31
CA LYS A 108 -1.09 20.76 -4.21
C LYS A 108 -1.31 20.02 -5.54
N ARG A 109 -1.14 18.72 -5.53
CA ARG A 109 -1.47 17.83 -6.64
C ARG A 109 -1.84 16.45 -6.14
N VAL A 110 -2.59 15.69 -6.91
CA VAL A 110 -2.66 14.23 -6.74
C VAL A 110 -1.36 13.59 -7.22
N GLY A 111 -0.99 12.45 -6.66
CA GLY A 111 0.14 11.66 -7.13
C GLY A 111 -0.16 11.02 -8.48
N THR A 112 0.89 10.61 -9.18
CA THR A 112 0.80 9.85 -10.44
C THR A 112 1.22 8.39 -10.22
N PRO A 113 0.89 7.47 -11.12
CA PRO A 113 1.45 6.12 -11.09
C PRO A 113 2.99 6.12 -11.07
N GLU A 114 3.64 7.07 -11.74
CA GLU A 114 5.09 7.22 -11.78
C GLU A 114 5.68 7.62 -10.42
N ASP A 115 4.97 8.44 -9.62
CA ASP A 115 5.37 8.74 -8.24
C ASP A 115 5.43 7.45 -7.41
N MET A 116 4.45 6.55 -7.60
CA MET A 116 4.41 5.25 -6.93
C MET A 116 5.52 4.33 -7.44
N ALA A 117 5.67 4.23 -8.77
CA ALA A 117 6.64 3.37 -9.42
C ALA A 117 8.08 3.71 -9.02
N SER A 118 8.42 4.99 -8.91
CA SER A 118 9.74 5.45 -8.46
C SER A 118 10.07 4.95 -7.06
N THR A 119 9.11 5.03 -6.13
CA THR A 119 9.30 4.51 -4.76
C THR A 119 9.39 2.99 -4.74
N ILE A 120 8.58 2.28 -5.53
CA ILE A 120 8.67 0.82 -5.65
C ILE A 120 10.04 0.43 -6.19
N SER A 121 10.51 1.09 -7.24
CA SER A 121 11.83 0.86 -7.85
C SER A 121 12.96 1.02 -6.82
N PHE A 122 12.92 2.09 -6.02
CA PHE A 122 13.86 2.28 -4.90
C PHE A 122 13.77 1.14 -3.88
N LEU A 123 12.56 0.74 -3.45
CA LEU A 123 12.37 -0.29 -2.43
C LEU A 123 12.82 -1.69 -2.87
N VAL A 124 12.85 -1.96 -4.18
CA VAL A 124 13.36 -3.22 -4.73
C VAL A 124 14.81 -3.13 -5.21
N SER A 125 15.47 -1.98 -5.07
CA SER A 125 16.88 -1.79 -5.41
C SER A 125 17.82 -2.08 -4.24
N GLU A 126 19.12 -2.06 -4.50
CA GLU A 126 20.17 -2.11 -3.46
C GLU A 126 20.21 -0.84 -2.59
N ASP A 127 19.78 0.30 -3.12
CA ASP A 127 19.78 1.58 -2.37
C ASP A 127 18.91 1.52 -1.11
N SER A 128 18.00 0.55 -1.03
CA SER A 128 17.15 0.30 0.14
C SER A 128 17.54 -0.96 0.94
N ALA A 129 18.78 -1.42 0.82
CA ALA A 129 19.25 -2.69 1.40
C ALA A 129 19.01 -2.84 2.91
N TYR A 130 18.97 -1.72 3.65
CA TYR A 130 18.71 -1.73 5.10
C TYR A 130 17.27 -1.35 5.48
N ILE A 131 16.32 -1.42 4.50
CA ILE A 131 14.91 -1.10 4.72
C ILE A 131 14.05 -2.36 4.55
N THR A 132 13.48 -2.85 5.64
CA THR A 132 12.49 -3.94 5.64
C THR A 132 11.45 -3.71 6.74
N GLY A 133 10.22 -4.20 6.55
CA GLY A 133 9.10 -4.02 7.49
C GLY A 133 8.56 -2.60 7.59
N SER A 134 8.98 -1.70 6.71
CA SER A 134 8.60 -0.29 6.74
C SER A 134 7.32 -0.02 5.96
N ILE A 135 6.53 0.96 6.44
CA ILE A 135 5.41 1.54 5.68
C ILE A 135 5.88 2.89 5.14
N ILE A 136 6.02 2.98 3.83
CA ILE A 136 6.45 4.21 3.15
C ILE A 136 5.22 4.93 2.62
N HIS A 137 4.89 6.07 3.22
CA HIS A 137 3.78 6.92 2.79
C HIS A 137 4.19 7.76 1.57
N VAL A 138 3.51 7.54 0.43
CA VAL A 138 3.69 8.29 -0.82
C VAL A 138 2.38 9.01 -1.12
N ASN A 139 2.15 10.12 -0.43
CA ASN A 139 0.84 10.75 -0.33
C ASN A 139 0.89 12.28 -0.43
N GLY A 140 2.03 12.87 -0.80
CA GLY A 140 2.18 14.31 -0.93
C GLY A 140 1.98 15.10 0.38
N GLY A 141 2.09 14.43 1.54
CA GLY A 141 1.86 15.02 2.85
C GLY A 141 0.39 15.00 3.32
N LEU A 142 -0.51 14.34 2.57
CA LEU A 142 -1.94 14.25 2.91
C LEU A 142 -2.19 13.60 4.28
N TYR A 143 -1.30 12.74 4.71
CA TYR A 143 -1.29 12.13 6.03
C TYR A 143 0.16 11.98 6.51
N LEU A 144 0.43 12.43 7.73
CA LEU A 144 1.71 12.32 8.43
C LEU A 144 1.50 11.39 9.64
N PRO A 145 2.11 10.19 9.66
CA PRO A 145 1.98 9.23 10.77
C PRO A 145 2.70 9.68 12.03
#